data_4f7c34d61bbe9e132f7d59cbff2a1933
#
_entry.id   4f7c34d61bbe9e132f7d59cbff2a1933
#
_cell.length_a   1.000
_cell.length_b   1.000
_cell.length_c   1.000
_cell.angle_alpha   90.00
_cell.angle_beta   90.00
_cell.angle_gamma   90.00
#
_symmetry.space_group_name_H-M   'P 1'
#
loop_
_entity.id
_entity.type
_entity.pdbx_description
1 polymer ?
#
loop_
_entity_poly.entity_id
_entity_poly.type
_entity_poly.pdbx_seq_one_letter_code
_entity_poly.pdbx_strand_id
1 'polypeptide(L)'
;MLEVLYEDNHIIAVNKKISDIVQADKTGDTPLSEEVKAYIKKKYNKPGEVYLGVPHRVDRPVSGVVIFARTSKALTRLNKMFQEHEKEISKIYWAIVGNLPAEDHAVLTHYLVRDPEKNKSHAYNQPKTGAKEATLEY
;
A
#
# COMPACT_ATOMS: atom_id res chain seq x y z
N MET A 1 -11.59 -12.07 -9.70
CA MET A 1 -11.23 -13.20 -8.80
C MET A 1 -10.03 -12.77 -7.99
N LEU A 2 -10.09 -12.89 -6.66
CA LEU A 2 -8.99 -12.55 -5.74
C LEU A 2 -7.81 -13.48 -5.98
N GLU A 3 -6.62 -12.93 -6.19
CA GLU A 3 -5.37 -13.65 -6.35
C GLU A 3 -4.55 -13.57 -5.08
N VAL A 4 -4.47 -14.67 -4.34
CA VAL A 4 -3.71 -14.78 -3.09
C VAL A 4 -2.30 -15.25 -3.42
N LEU A 5 -1.30 -14.46 -3.07
CA LEU A 5 0.13 -14.73 -3.32
C LEU A 5 0.79 -15.46 -2.15
N TYR A 6 0.37 -15.13 -0.94
CA TYR A 6 0.86 -15.75 0.30
C TYR A 6 -0.21 -15.69 1.39
N GLU A 7 -0.26 -16.68 2.25
CA GLU A 7 -1.17 -16.72 3.38
C GLU A 7 -0.62 -17.59 4.50
N ASP A 8 -0.67 -17.06 5.73
CA ASP A 8 -0.43 -17.81 6.95
C ASP A 8 -1.42 -17.40 8.06
N ASN A 9 -1.15 -17.76 9.32
CA ASN A 9 -2.02 -17.42 10.45
C ASN A 9 -2.00 -15.93 10.81
N HIS A 10 -1.04 -15.15 10.33
CA HIS A 10 -0.79 -13.77 10.73
C HIS A 10 -1.02 -12.76 9.63
N ILE A 11 -0.68 -13.11 8.40
CA ILE A 11 -0.78 -12.22 7.25
C ILE A 11 -1.41 -12.91 6.04
N ILE A 12 -1.91 -12.10 5.11
CA ILE A 12 -2.28 -12.52 3.78
C ILE A 12 -1.80 -11.45 2.78
N ALA A 13 -1.10 -11.89 1.74
CA ALA A 13 -0.66 -11.04 0.64
C ALA A 13 -1.45 -11.38 -0.63
N VAL A 14 -1.96 -10.36 -1.29
CA VAL A 14 -2.77 -10.50 -2.51
C VAL A 14 -2.25 -9.62 -3.62
N ASN A 15 -2.51 -10.01 -4.86
CA ASN A 15 -2.23 -9.20 -6.03
C ASN A 15 -3.40 -8.24 -6.29
N LYS A 16 -3.21 -6.96 -5.92
CA LYS A 16 -4.16 -5.90 -6.22
C LYS A 16 -4.12 -5.58 -7.72
N LYS A 17 -5.26 -5.57 -8.35
CA LYS A 17 -5.39 -5.15 -9.75
C LYS A 17 -5.50 -3.63 -9.86
N ILE A 18 -5.21 -3.12 -11.06
CA ILE A 18 -5.53 -1.74 -11.41
C ILE A 18 -7.04 -1.49 -11.20
N SER A 19 -7.39 -0.31 -10.74
CA SER A 19 -8.74 0.13 -10.38
C SER A 19 -9.31 -0.39 -9.06
N ASP A 20 -8.75 -1.45 -8.44
CA ASP A 20 -9.16 -1.86 -7.10
C ASP A 20 -8.76 -0.80 -6.06
N ILE A 21 -9.62 -0.59 -5.06
CA ILE A 21 -9.31 0.21 -3.87
C ILE A 21 -8.98 -0.71 -2.70
N VAL A 22 -7.98 -0.36 -1.90
CA VAL A 22 -7.55 -1.22 -0.77
C VAL A 22 -8.53 -1.13 0.39
N GLN A 23 -9.01 0.08 0.70
CA GLN A 23 -10.00 0.38 1.74
C GLN A 23 -11.15 1.19 1.17
N ALA A 24 -12.29 1.17 1.84
CA ALA A 24 -13.45 1.97 1.48
C ALA A 24 -13.09 3.45 1.36
N ASP A 25 -13.58 4.09 0.33
CA ASP A 25 -13.50 5.52 0.07
C ASP A 25 -14.89 6.06 -0.31
N LYS A 26 -14.94 7.31 -0.78
CA LYS A 26 -16.20 7.96 -1.17
C LYS A 26 -16.76 7.50 -2.53
N THR A 27 -16.11 6.59 -3.23
CA THR A 27 -16.62 6.07 -4.52
C THR A 27 -17.73 5.04 -4.35
N GLY A 28 -17.79 4.37 -3.18
CA GLY A 28 -18.76 3.32 -2.91
C GLY A 28 -18.40 1.96 -3.52
N ASP A 29 -17.24 1.84 -4.16
CA ASP A 29 -16.77 0.57 -4.69
C ASP A 29 -16.43 -0.41 -3.55
N THR A 30 -16.62 -1.71 -3.79
CA THR A 30 -16.23 -2.74 -2.83
C THR A 30 -14.71 -2.77 -2.69
N PRO A 31 -14.15 -2.52 -1.50
CA PRO A 31 -12.71 -2.51 -1.33
C PRO A 31 -12.13 -3.92 -1.28
N LEU A 32 -10.88 -4.05 -1.69
CA LEU A 32 -10.11 -5.29 -1.67
C LEU A 32 -10.10 -5.94 -0.27
N SER A 33 -10.09 -5.13 0.79
CA SER A 33 -10.19 -5.62 2.17
C SER A 33 -11.45 -6.43 2.43
N GLU A 34 -12.60 -6.07 1.86
CA GLU A 34 -13.86 -6.82 2.00
C GLU A 34 -13.83 -8.12 1.17
N GLU A 35 -13.24 -8.10 -0.02
CA GLU A 35 -13.05 -9.31 -0.81
C GLU A 35 -12.14 -10.33 -0.07
N VAL A 36 -11.07 -9.84 0.56
CA VAL A 36 -10.17 -10.68 1.37
C VAL A 36 -10.88 -11.24 2.59
N LYS A 37 -11.69 -10.45 3.30
CA LYS A 37 -12.51 -10.94 4.42
C LYS A 37 -13.47 -12.03 3.97
N ALA A 38 -14.16 -11.82 2.84
CA ALA A 38 -15.09 -12.81 2.28
C ALA A 38 -14.36 -14.11 1.91
N TYR A 39 -13.19 -14.02 1.31
CA TYR A 39 -12.33 -15.16 1.01
C TYR A 39 -11.97 -15.94 2.28
N ILE A 40 -11.45 -15.26 3.31
CA ILE A 40 -11.05 -15.88 4.58
C ILE A 40 -12.26 -16.54 5.26
N LYS A 41 -13.41 -15.84 5.29
CA LYS A 41 -14.66 -16.35 5.87
C LYS A 41 -15.07 -17.66 5.22
N LYS A 42 -15.08 -17.70 3.89
CA LYS A 42 -15.44 -18.88 3.10
C LYS A 42 -14.44 -20.02 3.28
N LYS A 43 -13.13 -19.74 3.13
CA LYS A 43 -12.07 -20.75 3.19
C LYS A 43 -11.99 -21.46 4.54
N TYR A 44 -12.18 -20.72 5.63
CA TYR A 44 -12.06 -21.25 7.00
C TYR A 44 -13.39 -21.47 7.70
N ASN A 45 -14.50 -21.37 6.99
CA ASN A 45 -15.86 -21.61 7.49
C ASN A 45 -16.15 -20.81 8.78
N LYS A 46 -15.71 -19.55 8.83
CA LYS A 46 -15.83 -18.71 10.02
C LYS A 46 -17.29 -18.28 10.26
N PRO A 47 -17.84 -18.54 11.46
CA PRO A 47 -19.27 -18.24 11.74
C PRO A 47 -19.54 -16.75 11.97
N GLY A 48 -18.50 -15.96 12.36
CA GLY A 48 -18.62 -14.54 12.69
C GLY A 48 -17.91 -13.62 11.71
N GLU A 49 -17.71 -12.39 12.16
CA GLU A 49 -16.92 -11.39 11.42
C GLU A 49 -15.45 -11.77 11.35
N VAL A 50 -14.83 -11.47 10.21
CA VAL A 50 -13.40 -11.70 9.98
C VAL A 50 -12.65 -10.42 10.28
N TYR A 51 -11.73 -10.48 11.24
CA TYR A 51 -10.77 -9.40 11.45
C TYR A 51 -9.79 -9.33 10.28
N LEU A 52 -9.57 -8.11 9.76
CA LEU A 52 -8.54 -7.83 8.77
C LEU A 52 -7.99 -6.41 9.00
N GLY A 53 -6.69 -6.32 9.31
CA GLY A 53 -5.98 -5.05 9.48
C GLY A 53 -5.31 -4.62 8.18
N VAL A 54 -5.29 -3.32 7.91
CA VAL A 54 -4.71 -2.72 6.70
C VAL A 54 -3.49 -1.88 7.08
N PRO A 55 -2.27 -2.42 7.03
CA PRO A 55 -1.06 -1.71 7.45
C PRO A 55 -0.55 -0.69 6.41
N HIS A 56 -0.86 -0.90 5.14
CA HIS A 56 -0.48 -0.03 4.03
C HIS A 56 -1.50 -0.02 2.91
N ARG A 57 -1.34 0.90 1.98
CA ARG A 57 -2.18 1.01 0.79
C ARG A 57 -1.33 1.21 -0.46
N VAL A 58 -1.88 0.78 -1.58
CA VAL A 58 -1.38 1.07 -2.93
C VAL A 58 -2.48 1.85 -3.65
N ASP A 59 -2.10 2.89 -4.36
CA ASP A 59 -3.05 3.77 -5.04
C ASP A 59 -3.89 3.04 -6.09
N ARG A 60 -5.09 3.56 -6.36
CA ARG A 60 -6.06 2.95 -7.28
C ARG A 60 -5.48 2.61 -8.67
N PRO A 61 -4.71 3.51 -9.34
CA PRO A 61 -4.15 3.22 -10.67
C PRO A 61 -2.94 2.29 -10.64
N VAL A 62 -2.48 1.86 -9.48
CA VAL A 62 -1.30 0.99 -9.32
C VAL A 62 -1.74 -0.42 -8.99
N SER A 63 -1.15 -1.42 -9.64
CA SER A 63 -1.29 -2.84 -9.32
C SER A 63 -0.10 -3.34 -8.51
N GLY A 64 -0.25 -4.49 -7.87
CA GLY A 64 0.86 -5.16 -7.16
C GLY A 64 0.48 -5.70 -5.79
N VAL A 65 1.49 -6.03 -5.01
CA VAL A 65 1.32 -6.73 -3.74
C VAL A 65 0.74 -5.84 -2.66
N VAL A 66 -0.36 -6.28 -2.05
CA VAL A 66 -0.92 -5.68 -0.83
C VAL A 66 -0.96 -6.73 0.27
N ILE A 67 -0.43 -6.37 1.44
CA ILE A 67 -0.38 -7.22 2.62
C ILE A 67 -1.45 -6.77 3.60
N PHE A 68 -2.21 -7.73 4.14
CA PHE A 68 -3.16 -7.52 5.22
C PHE A 68 -2.77 -8.32 6.45
N ALA A 69 -3.08 -7.79 7.63
CA ALA A 69 -2.91 -8.48 8.90
C ALA A 69 -4.16 -9.28 9.26
N ARG A 70 -4.01 -10.56 9.55
CA ARG A 70 -5.10 -11.45 9.97
C ARG A 70 -5.36 -11.41 11.50
N THR A 71 -4.48 -10.72 12.23
CA THR A 71 -4.60 -10.51 13.69
C THR A 71 -4.20 -9.08 14.07
N SER A 72 -4.74 -8.57 15.17
CA SER A 72 -4.37 -7.24 15.71
C SER A 72 -2.88 -7.17 16.07
N LYS A 73 -2.32 -8.26 16.61
CA LYS A 73 -0.89 -8.34 16.93
C LYS A 73 -0.01 -8.23 15.67
N ALA A 74 -0.41 -8.88 14.57
CA ALA A 74 0.30 -8.77 13.30
C ALA A 74 0.17 -7.34 12.72
N LEU A 75 -1.00 -6.70 12.83
CA LEU A 75 -1.19 -5.31 12.39
C LEU A 75 -0.25 -4.36 13.14
N THR A 76 -0.16 -4.49 14.46
CA THR A 76 0.75 -3.65 15.26
C THR A 76 2.20 -3.79 14.81
N ARG A 77 2.66 -5.03 14.56
CA ARG A 77 4.02 -5.29 14.09
C ARG A 77 4.25 -4.73 12.69
N LEU A 78 3.34 -4.99 11.75
CA LEU A 78 3.44 -4.48 10.38
C LEU A 78 3.44 -2.94 10.36
N ASN A 79 2.57 -2.28 11.15
CA ASN A 79 2.58 -0.82 11.25
C ASN A 79 3.93 -0.29 11.71
N LYS A 80 4.56 -0.93 12.71
CA LYS A 80 5.90 -0.55 13.16
C LYS A 80 6.92 -0.71 12.04
N MET A 81 6.96 -1.86 11.37
CA MET A 81 7.87 -2.13 10.25
C MET A 81 7.71 -1.12 9.11
N PHE A 82 6.45 -0.77 8.75
CA PHE A 82 6.19 0.24 7.72
C PHE A 82 6.56 1.68 8.15
N GLN A 83 6.57 1.98 9.46
CA GLN A 83 6.96 3.29 10.00
C GLN A 83 8.48 3.45 10.12
N GLU A 84 9.18 2.37 10.44
CA GLU A 84 10.64 2.38 10.65
C GLU A 84 11.43 2.40 9.32
N HIS A 85 10.76 2.70 8.20
CA HIS A 85 11.30 2.89 6.85
C HIS A 85 12.73 2.35 6.66
N GLU A 86 12.98 1.41 5.80
CA GLU A 86 14.30 0.98 5.32
C GLU A 86 14.97 -0.22 6.01
N LYS A 87 14.64 -0.56 7.28
CA LYS A 87 15.36 -1.65 7.95
C LYS A 87 14.72 -3.02 7.79
N GLU A 88 13.38 -3.09 7.65
CA GLU A 88 12.66 -4.35 7.70
C GLU A 88 11.74 -4.60 6.49
N ILE A 89 11.38 -3.56 5.71
CA ILE A 89 10.55 -3.68 4.51
C ILE A 89 11.20 -2.97 3.33
N SER A 90 11.55 -3.72 2.31
CA SER A 90 11.92 -3.17 1.00
C SER A 90 10.69 -3.11 0.10
N LYS A 91 10.44 -1.93 -0.51
CA LYS A 91 9.34 -1.69 -1.45
C LYS A 91 9.92 -1.41 -2.83
N ILE A 92 9.74 -2.34 -3.75
CA ILE A 92 10.21 -2.20 -5.14
C ILE A 92 9.02 -1.93 -6.04
N TYR A 93 9.11 -0.89 -6.86
CA TYR A 93 8.09 -0.50 -7.83
C TYR A 93 8.67 -0.47 -9.23
N TRP A 94 7.90 -0.90 -10.18
CA TRP A 94 8.20 -0.68 -11.59
C TRP A 94 7.41 0.52 -12.08
N ALA A 95 8.08 1.42 -12.79
CA ALA A 95 7.47 2.60 -13.36
C ALA A 95 7.87 2.76 -14.83
N ILE A 96 6.90 3.15 -15.67
CA ILE A 96 7.17 3.57 -17.03
C ILE A 96 7.45 5.07 -16.99
N VAL A 97 8.61 5.47 -17.51
CA VAL A 97 9.05 6.86 -17.54
C VAL A 97 9.10 7.38 -18.97
N GLY A 98 8.89 8.69 -19.14
CA GLY A 98 8.85 9.31 -20.47
C GLY A 98 10.22 9.47 -21.13
N ASN A 99 11.29 9.57 -20.32
CA ASN A 99 12.68 9.68 -20.76
C ASN A 99 13.57 8.75 -19.95
N LEU A 100 14.69 8.32 -20.53
CA LEU A 100 15.71 7.59 -19.78
C LEU A 100 16.29 8.53 -18.71
N PRO A 101 16.46 8.02 -17.47
CA PRO A 101 17.23 8.72 -16.45
C PRO A 101 18.65 9.02 -16.94
N ALA A 102 19.26 10.11 -16.46
CA ALA A 102 20.63 10.47 -16.83
C ALA A 102 21.68 9.48 -16.27
N GLU A 103 21.37 8.90 -15.12
CA GLU A 103 22.22 7.94 -14.41
C GLU A 103 21.46 6.61 -14.27
N ASP A 104 22.20 5.50 -14.25
CA ASP A 104 21.62 4.16 -14.03
C ASP A 104 21.12 3.94 -12.60
N HIS A 105 21.64 4.75 -11.67
CA HIS A 105 21.30 4.70 -10.25
C HIS A 105 21.35 6.09 -9.63
N ALA A 106 20.34 6.45 -8.87
CA ALA A 106 20.36 7.66 -8.05
C ALA A 106 19.39 7.58 -6.87
N VAL A 107 19.65 8.40 -5.85
CA VAL A 107 18.73 8.64 -4.73
C VAL A 107 18.09 10.01 -4.92
N LEU A 108 16.77 10.04 -4.98
CA LEU A 108 15.99 11.27 -5.12
C LEU A 108 15.32 11.60 -3.79
N THR A 109 15.57 12.82 -3.29
CA THR A 109 14.90 13.35 -2.10
C THR A 109 14.05 14.55 -2.49
N HIS A 110 12.76 14.49 -2.18
CA HIS A 110 11.81 15.56 -2.44
C HIS A 110 10.95 15.86 -1.22
N TYR A 111 10.38 17.05 -1.19
CA TYR A 111 9.46 17.50 -0.14
C TYR A 111 8.06 17.58 -0.73
N LEU A 112 7.17 16.70 -0.26
CA LEU A 112 5.83 16.53 -0.84
C LEU A 112 4.79 17.32 -0.03
N VAL A 113 4.04 18.20 -0.71
CA VAL A 113 2.87 18.89 -0.17
C VAL A 113 1.61 18.33 -0.83
N ARG A 114 0.69 17.82 -0.02
CA ARG A 114 -0.59 17.32 -0.53
C ARG A 114 -1.57 18.48 -0.75
N ASP A 115 -2.19 18.50 -1.92
CA ASP A 115 -3.36 19.31 -2.24
C ASP A 115 -4.61 18.40 -2.13
N PRO A 116 -5.39 18.51 -1.03
CA PRO A 116 -6.53 17.63 -0.81
C PRO A 116 -7.70 17.92 -1.76
N GLU A 117 -7.84 19.14 -2.26
CA GLU A 117 -8.93 19.54 -3.15
C GLU A 117 -8.74 18.90 -4.53
N LYS A 118 -7.50 18.91 -5.04
CA LYS A 118 -7.15 18.32 -6.32
C LYS A 118 -6.74 16.86 -6.24
N ASN A 119 -6.68 16.29 -5.02
CA ASN A 119 -6.16 14.95 -4.73
C ASN A 119 -4.78 14.70 -5.39
N LYS A 120 -3.89 15.70 -5.31
CA LYS A 120 -2.55 15.65 -5.89
C LYS A 120 -1.50 15.95 -4.82
N SER A 121 -0.28 15.47 -5.06
CA SER A 121 0.90 15.87 -4.29
C SER A 121 1.85 16.64 -5.21
N HIS A 122 2.37 17.76 -4.70
CA HIS A 122 3.36 18.57 -5.38
C HIS A 122 4.72 18.30 -4.76
N ALA A 123 5.72 18.01 -5.59
CA ALA A 123 7.09 17.76 -5.16
C ALA A 123 7.92 19.05 -5.27
N TYR A 124 8.72 19.31 -4.26
CA TYR A 124 9.67 20.44 -4.20
C TYR A 124 11.07 19.91 -3.91
N ASN A 125 12.08 20.54 -4.49
CA ASN A 125 13.49 20.18 -4.29
C ASN A 125 14.08 20.72 -2.96
N GLN A 126 13.33 21.57 -2.26
CA GLN A 126 13.75 22.17 -1.00
C GLN A 126 12.64 22.02 0.06
N PRO A 127 13.03 22.01 1.36
CA PRO A 127 12.05 22.00 2.44
C PRO A 127 11.02 23.12 2.30
N LYS A 128 9.76 22.80 2.56
CA LYS A 128 8.64 23.74 2.53
C LYS A 128 7.72 23.49 3.72
N THR A 129 7.13 24.55 4.25
CA THR A 129 6.16 24.45 5.35
C THR A 129 5.03 23.48 5.01
N GLY A 130 4.78 22.50 5.89
CA GLY A 130 3.76 21.47 5.70
C GLY A 130 4.16 20.35 4.74
N ALA A 131 5.35 20.37 4.16
CA ALA A 131 5.85 19.29 3.32
C ALA A 131 6.37 18.12 4.17
N LYS A 132 6.24 16.91 3.60
CA LYS A 132 6.87 15.69 4.12
C LYS A 132 8.01 15.31 3.20
N GLU A 133 9.16 15.01 3.80
CA GLU A 133 10.29 14.45 3.06
C GLU A 133 9.95 13.05 2.53
N ALA A 134 10.33 12.79 1.30
CA ALA A 134 10.17 11.52 0.63
C ALA A 134 11.43 11.19 -0.16
N THR A 135 11.95 10.01 0.04
CA THR A 135 13.15 9.51 -0.63
C THR A 135 12.82 8.27 -1.44
N LEU A 136 13.35 8.17 -2.63
CA LEU A 136 13.35 6.96 -3.44
C LEU A 136 14.72 6.77 -4.07
N GLU A 137 15.06 5.51 -4.27
CA GLU A 137 16.26 5.06 -4.98
C GLU A 137 15.81 4.38 -6.28
N TYR A 138 16.52 4.64 -7.37
CA TYR A 138 16.30 3.94 -8.63
C TYR A 138 17.61 3.48 -9.23
#